data_e773b52a641d5d668677549233c33af3
#
_entry.id   e773b52a641d5d668677549233c33af3
#
_cell.length_a   1.000
_cell.length_b   1.000
_cell.length_c   1.000
_cell.angle_alpha   90.00
_cell.angle_beta   90.00
_cell.angle_gamma   90.00
#
_symmetry.space_group_name_H-M   'P 1'
#
loop_
_entity.id
_entity.type
_entity.pdbx_description
1 polymer ?
#
loop_
_entity_poly.entity_id
_entity_poly.type
_entity_poly.pdbx_seq_one_letter_code
_entity_poly.pdbx_strand_id
1 'polypeptide(L)'
;AGLLIGPCLLNLVQINDTISVFAEIGVVLLMFSTGLGTNLKELMRAGPIATLIACIGVLVPLMGGTLLYSAFYGFSAIGSPEFFRALFIGTIMTATSVSITVATLQELGHLKSFLGTTIVSAAVIDDVIGIIVLTCVLGASSGEGTGIGGVLVQTALFFLVAVGIGFVFHCA
;
A
#
# COMPACT_ATOMS: atom_id res chain seq x y z
N ALA A 1 3.22 20.23 -10.31
CA ALA A 1 2.20 21.29 -10.13
C ALA A 1 1.89 21.51 -8.65
N GLY A 2 1.54 20.47 -7.86
CA GLY A 2 1.14 20.62 -6.45
C GLY A 2 2.16 21.30 -5.55
N LEU A 3 3.44 21.04 -5.72
CA LEU A 3 4.53 21.72 -4.97
C LEU A 3 4.60 23.23 -5.27
N LEU A 4 4.31 23.64 -6.52
CA LEU A 4 4.37 25.04 -6.94
C LEU A 4 3.17 25.85 -6.42
N ILE A 5 1.95 25.31 -6.55
CA ILE A 5 0.72 26.01 -6.18
C ILE A 5 0.28 25.76 -4.73
N GLY A 6 0.85 24.72 -4.11
CA GLY A 6 0.57 24.34 -2.72
C GLY A 6 1.22 25.26 -1.68
N PRO A 7 1.04 24.94 -0.38
CA PRO A 7 1.51 25.76 0.72
C PRO A 7 3.02 25.89 0.80
N CYS A 8 3.77 25.04 0.08
CA CYS A 8 5.24 25.07 0.12
C CYS A 8 5.88 26.24 -0.63
N LEU A 9 5.24 26.75 -1.71
CA LEU A 9 5.84 27.82 -2.53
C LEU A 9 4.90 29.01 -2.73
N LEU A 10 3.81 28.85 -3.46
CA LEU A 10 2.90 29.95 -3.80
C LEU A 10 1.71 30.09 -2.87
N ASN A 11 1.43 29.08 -2.07
CA ASN A 11 0.31 29.03 -1.12
C ASN A 11 -1.05 29.47 -1.74
N LEU A 12 -1.26 29.18 -3.02
CA LEU A 12 -2.49 29.52 -3.73
C LEU A 12 -3.62 28.53 -3.39
N VAL A 13 -3.28 27.31 -3.06
CA VAL A 13 -4.22 26.26 -2.71
C VAL A 13 -3.81 25.67 -1.37
N GLN A 14 -4.72 25.75 -0.40
CA GLN A 14 -4.56 25.10 0.89
C GLN A 14 -5.32 23.78 0.88
N ILE A 15 -4.74 22.74 1.50
CA ILE A 15 -5.40 21.46 1.69
C ILE A 15 -6.57 21.70 2.66
N ASN A 16 -7.77 21.47 2.17
CA ASN A 16 -8.99 21.46 2.97
C ASN A 16 -9.73 20.14 2.79
N ASP A 17 -10.72 19.88 3.63
CA ASP A 17 -11.48 18.63 3.63
C ASP A 17 -12.11 18.34 2.27
N THR A 18 -12.56 19.38 1.55
CA THR A 18 -13.14 19.24 0.22
C THR A 18 -12.14 18.69 -0.79
N ILE A 19 -10.92 19.25 -0.83
CA ILE A 19 -9.86 18.79 -1.74
C ILE A 19 -9.45 17.37 -1.40
N SER A 20 -9.36 17.03 -0.10
CA SER A 20 -9.05 15.68 0.35
C SER A 20 -10.10 14.67 -0.11
N VAL A 21 -11.39 14.97 0.06
CA VAL A 21 -12.48 14.10 -0.42
C VAL A 21 -12.44 13.91 -1.94
N PHE A 22 -12.20 14.97 -2.72
CA PHE A 22 -12.07 14.86 -4.17
C PHE A 22 -10.86 13.99 -4.57
N ALA A 23 -9.74 14.12 -3.87
CA ALA A 23 -8.56 13.29 -4.11
C ALA A 23 -8.84 11.81 -3.81
N GLU A 24 -9.52 11.50 -2.71
CA GLU A 24 -9.94 10.14 -2.36
C GLU A 24 -10.87 9.53 -3.40
N ILE A 25 -11.89 10.28 -3.86
CA ILE A 25 -12.79 9.85 -4.93
C ILE A 25 -11.98 9.56 -6.21
N GLY A 26 -11.04 10.42 -6.57
CA GLY A 26 -10.18 10.23 -7.73
C GLY A 26 -9.37 8.92 -7.65
N VAL A 27 -8.78 8.63 -6.49
CA VAL A 27 -8.05 7.38 -6.26
C VAL A 27 -8.97 6.16 -6.36
N VAL A 28 -10.15 6.19 -5.74
CA VAL A 28 -11.13 5.09 -5.80
C VAL A 28 -11.56 4.81 -7.25
N LEU A 29 -11.87 5.85 -8.03
CA LEU A 29 -12.25 5.70 -9.44
C LEU A 29 -11.11 5.15 -10.30
N LEU A 30 -9.87 5.59 -10.06
CA LEU A 30 -8.70 5.07 -10.76
C LEU A 30 -8.47 3.59 -10.45
N MET A 31 -8.55 3.20 -9.18
CA MET A 31 -8.41 1.80 -8.75
C MET A 31 -9.52 0.92 -9.31
N PHE A 32 -10.77 1.41 -9.29
CA PHE A 32 -11.90 0.70 -9.89
C PHE A 32 -11.72 0.49 -11.39
N SER A 33 -11.34 1.54 -12.12
CA SER A 33 -11.07 1.45 -13.57
C SER A 33 -9.94 0.47 -13.89
N THR A 34 -8.89 0.45 -13.09
CA THR A 34 -7.77 -0.50 -13.20
C THR A 34 -8.23 -1.93 -12.94
N GLY A 35 -9.05 -2.13 -11.90
CA GLY A 35 -9.63 -3.43 -11.55
C GLY A 35 -10.46 -4.02 -12.69
N LEU A 36 -11.30 -3.19 -13.34
CA LEU A 36 -12.09 -3.61 -14.50
C LEU A 36 -11.24 -4.05 -15.71
N GLY A 37 -10.07 -3.44 -15.87
CA GLY A 37 -9.12 -3.77 -16.94
C GLY A 37 -8.23 -5.00 -16.65
N THR A 38 -8.26 -5.53 -15.44
CA THR A 38 -7.34 -6.58 -14.99
C THR A 38 -7.87 -7.97 -15.29
N ASN A 39 -7.02 -8.82 -15.89
CA ASN A 39 -7.36 -10.22 -16.16
C ASN A 39 -7.04 -11.09 -14.93
N LEU A 40 -8.09 -11.56 -14.24
CA LEU A 40 -7.95 -12.34 -13.01
C LEU A 40 -7.14 -13.63 -13.20
N LYS A 41 -7.22 -14.30 -14.37
CA LYS A 41 -6.45 -15.51 -14.64
C LYS A 41 -4.95 -15.23 -14.72
N GLU A 42 -4.58 -14.12 -15.34
CA GLU A 42 -3.18 -13.69 -15.42
C GLU A 42 -2.66 -13.25 -14.06
N LEU A 43 -3.48 -12.54 -13.28
CA LEU A 43 -3.20 -12.16 -11.91
C LEU A 43 -2.88 -13.39 -11.03
N MET A 44 -3.72 -14.43 -11.09
CA MET A 44 -3.50 -15.67 -10.34
C MET A 44 -2.25 -16.43 -10.83
N ARG A 45 -1.95 -16.40 -12.12
CA ARG A 45 -0.75 -17.03 -12.68
C ARG A 45 0.53 -16.33 -12.26
N ALA A 46 0.51 -15.00 -12.14
CA ALA A 46 1.63 -14.21 -11.66
C ALA A 46 1.80 -14.26 -10.13
N GLY A 47 0.78 -14.72 -9.40
CA GLY A 47 0.68 -14.67 -7.95
C GLY A 47 1.93 -15.09 -7.16
N PRO A 48 2.54 -16.27 -7.42
CA PRO A 48 3.72 -16.70 -6.67
C PRO A 48 4.93 -15.76 -6.84
N ILE A 49 5.17 -15.31 -8.07
CA ILE A 49 6.26 -14.37 -8.38
C ILE A 49 5.94 -12.99 -7.79
N ALA A 50 4.71 -12.53 -7.95
CA ALA A 50 4.25 -11.25 -7.41
C ALA A 50 4.35 -11.23 -5.88
N THR A 51 4.00 -12.31 -5.20
CA THR A 51 4.14 -12.43 -3.73
C THR A 51 5.59 -12.34 -3.29
N LEU A 52 6.50 -13.01 -4.00
CA LEU A 52 7.94 -12.92 -3.69
C LEU A 52 8.46 -11.48 -3.86
N ILE A 53 8.07 -10.83 -4.96
CA ILE A 53 8.44 -9.44 -5.24
C ILE A 53 7.89 -8.51 -4.16
N ALA A 54 6.62 -8.65 -3.78
CA ALA A 54 5.99 -7.86 -2.74
C ALA A 54 6.66 -8.05 -1.37
N CYS A 55 6.94 -9.29 -0.97
CA CYS A 55 7.65 -9.56 0.28
C CYS A 55 9.02 -8.89 0.34
N ILE A 56 9.80 -8.97 -0.74
CA ILE A 56 11.11 -8.30 -0.81
C ILE A 56 10.92 -6.77 -0.85
N GLY A 57 9.93 -6.31 -1.61
CA GLY A 57 9.55 -4.89 -1.74
C GLY A 57 9.18 -4.25 -0.42
N VAL A 58 8.53 -4.98 0.48
CA VAL A 58 8.24 -4.52 1.85
C VAL A 58 9.46 -4.64 2.77
N LEU A 59 10.14 -5.79 2.78
CA LEU A 59 11.20 -6.05 3.74
C LEU A 59 12.42 -5.12 3.55
N VAL A 60 12.81 -4.84 2.31
CA VAL A 60 14.01 -4.03 2.04
C VAL A 60 13.82 -2.58 2.50
N PRO A 61 12.73 -1.85 2.14
CA PRO A 61 12.52 -0.50 2.65
C PRO A 61 12.24 -0.46 4.16
N LEU A 62 11.54 -1.47 4.70
CA LEU A 62 11.29 -1.56 6.14
C LEU A 62 12.60 -1.64 6.92
N MET A 63 13.48 -2.56 6.55
CA MET A 63 14.79 -2.70 7.19
C MET A 63 15.68 -1.47 6.92
N GLY A 64 15.74 -1.03 5.65
CA GLY A 64 16.55 0.11 5.25
C GLY A 64 16.13 1.41 5.95
N GLY A 65 14.83 1.70 6.03
CA GLY A 65 14.29 2.86 6.72
C GLY A 65 14.50 2.80 8.23
N THR A 66 14.31 1.62 8.84
CA THR A 66 14.58 1.41 10.28
C THR A 66 16.06 1.61 10.59
N LEU A 67 16.96 1.05 9.79
CA LEU A 67 18.41 1.20 9.97
C LEU A 67 18.84 2.65 9.73
N LEU A 68 18.32 3.29 8.70
CA LEU A 68 18.62 4.69 8.38
C LEU A 68 18.22 5.60 9.54
N TYR A 69 17.01 5.47 10.05
CA TYR A 69 16.55 6.23 11.22
C TYR A 69 17.45 5.99 12.44
N SER A 70 17.76 4.72 12.71
CA SER A 70 18.62 4.35 13.85
C SER A 70 20.05 4.87 13.70
N ALA A 71 20.57 4.98 12.50
CA ALA A 71 21.89 5.55 12.24
C ALA A 71 21.97 7.06 12.56
N PHE A 72 20.87 7.82 12.34
CA PHE A 72 20.82 9.24 12.63
C PHE A 72 20.46 9.57 14.08
N TYR A 73 19.58 8.78 14.70
CA TYR A 73 19.03 9.05 16.03
C TYR A 73 19.57 8.14 17.14
N GLY A 74 20.42 7.20 16.77
CA GLY A 74 21.01 6.21 17.69
C GLY A 74 20.28 4.86 17.65
N PHE A 75 21.05 3.80 17.88
CA PHE A 75 20.53 2.44 17.98
C PHE A 75 19.89 2.24 19.36
N SER A 76 18.63 1.87 19.37
CA SER A 76 17.86 1.65 20.59
C SER A 76 17.59 0.15 20.79
N ALA A 77 17.39 -0.25 22.05
CA ALA A 77 17.07 -1.64 22.38
C ALA A 77 15.75 -2.06 21.72
N ILE A 78 15.68 -3.30 21.26
CA ILE A 78 14.46 -3.89 20.71
C ILE A 78 13.33 -3.83 21.73
N GLY A 79 12.19 -3.23 21.33
CA GLY A 79 11.03 -3.04 22.19
C GLY A 79 10.99 -1.67 22.91
N SER A 80 12.00 -0.81 22.73
CA SER A 80 11.94 0.57 23.23
C SER A 80 11.02 1.45 22.37
N PRO A 81 10.50 2.55 22.91
CA PRO A 81 9.69 3.52 22.14
C PRO A 81 10.43 4.05 20.90
N GLU A 82 11.74 4.27 21.00
CA GLU A 82 12.60 4.72 19.92
C GLU A 82 12.73 3.66 18.82
N PHE A 83 12.82 2.39 19.19
CA PHE A 83 12.82 1.27 18.24
C PHE A 83 11.50 1.23 17.45
N PHE A 84 10.36 1.40 18.12
CA PHE A 84 9.06 1.45 17.42
C PHE A 84 8.92 2.66 16.52
N ARG A 85 9.52 3.82 16.88
CA ARG A 85 9.58 4.98 15.98
C ARG A 85 10.41 4.68 14.73
N ALA A 86 11.57 4.06 14.89
CA ALA A 86 12.40 3.65 13.76
C ALA A 86 11.67 2.68 12.84
N LEU A 87 11.00 1.68 13.42
CA LEU A 87 10.22 0.69 12.68
C LEU A 87 9.01 1.34 11.97
N PHE A 88 8.35 2.31 12.59
CA PHE A 88 7.27 3.07 11.98
C PHE A 88 7.75 3.88 10.76
N ILE A 89 8.90 4.55 10.85
CA ILE A 89 9.51 5.25 9.71
C ILE A 89 9.86 4.25 8.60
N GLY A 90 10.43 3.09 8.94
CA GLY A 90 10.67 2.01 7.98
C GLY A 90 9.38 1.56 7.29
N THR A 91 8.27 1.42 8.04
CA THR A 91 6.97 1.05 7.51
C THR A 91 6.40 2.11 6.56
N ILE A 92 6.54 3.40 6.87
CA ILE A 92 6.12 4.47 5.93
C ILE A 92 6.89 4.37 4.60
N MET A 93 8.15 3.98 4.63
CA MET A 93 8.97 3.85 3.43
C MET A 93 8.59 2.64 2.55
N THR A 94 7.79 1.71 3.06
CA THR A 94 7.30 0.58 2.23
C THR A 94 6.16 0.97 1.31
N ALA A 95 5.44 2.06 1.61
CA ALA A 95 4.26 2.47 0.86
C ALA A 95 4.60 2.80 -0.61
N THR A 96 4.05 2.04 -1.53
CA THR A 96 4.26 2.17 -2.98
C THR A 96 3.01 2.72 -3.67
N SER A 97 3.19 3.63 -4.64
CA SER A 97 2.05 4.19 -5.40
C SER A 97 1.66 3.29 -6.56
N VAL A 98 0.63 2.46 -6.35
CA VAL A 98 0.04 1.62 -7.42
C VAL A 98 -0.51 2.49 -8.56
N SER A 99 -1.12 3.62 -8.24
CA SER A 99 -1.74 4.52 -9.23
C SER A 99 -0.76 5.05 -10.26
N ILE A 100 0.42 5.49 -9.81
CA ILE A 100 1.48 5.99 -10.71
C ILE A 100 2.02 4.85 -11.58
N THR A 101 2.25 3.70 -10.98
CA THR A 101 2.74 2.51 -11.67
C THR A 101 1.77 2.07 -12.78
N VAL A 102 0.48 2.00 -12.47
CA VAL A 102 -0.56 1.63 -13.43
C VAL A 102 -0.66 2.65 -14.57
N ALA A 103 -0.70 3.95 -14.26
CA ALA A 103 -0.75 5.01 -15.25
C ALA A 103 0.45 4.94 -16.22
N THR A 104 1.65 4.77 -15.67
CA THR A 104 2.87 4.64 -16.47
C THR A 104 2.85 3.39 -17.36
N LEU A 105 2.45 2.24 -16.83
CA LEU A 105 2.33 1.00 -17.60
C LEU A 105 1.26 1.11 -18.71
N GLN A 106 0.19 1.85 -18.45
CA GLN A 106 -0.86 2.11 -19.42
C GLN A 106 -0.38 3.02 -20.56
N GLU A 107 0.33 4.10 -20.24
CA GLU A 107 0.94 5.00 -21.23
C GLU A 107 1.96 4.28 -22.11
N LEU A 108 2.75 3.38 -21.51
CA LEU A 108 3.74 2.57 -22.23
C LEU A 108 3.10 1.40 -23.04
N GLY A 109 1.81 1.17 -22.92
CA GLY A 109 1.11 0.05 -23.58
C GLY A 109 1.45 -1.34 -23.02
N HIS A 110 2.11 -1.41 -21.85
CA HIS A 110 2.58 -2.66 -21.24
C HIS A 110 1.71 -3.18 -20.08
N LEU A 111 0.59 -2.51 -19.76
CA LEU A 111 -0.27 -2.90 -18.65
C LEU A 111 -0.77 -4.35 -18.76
N LYS A 112 -1.11 -4.80 -19.97
CA LYS A 112 -1.62 -6.17 -20.26
C LYS A 112 -0.50 -7.18 -20.53
N SER A 113 0.76 -6.80 -20.47
CA SER A 113 1.88 -7.72 -20.59
C SER A 113 2.05 -8.57 -19.33
N PHE A 114 2.77 -9.68 -19.43
CA PHE A 114 3.09 -10.50 -18.25
C PHE A 114 3.84 -9.70 -17.17
N LEU A 115 4.76 -8.83 -17.58
CA LEU A 115 5.47 -7.93 -16.67
C LEU A 115 4.52 -6.92 -16.01
N GLY A 116 3.66 -6.26 -16.79
CA GLY A 116 2.69 -5.31 -16.26
C GLY A 116 1.74 -5.96 -15.26
N THR A 117 1.18 -7.12 -15.60
CA THR A 117 0.31 -7.88 -14.70
C THR A 117 1.04 -8.32 -13.43
N THR A 118 2.31 -8.75 -13.54
CA THR A 118 3.11 -9.14 -12.38
C THR A 118 3.38 -7.95 -11.45
N ILE A 119 3.73 -6.78 -12.01
CA ILE A 119 3.98 -5.56 -11.24
C ILE A 119 2.71 -5.11 -10.51
N VAL A 120 1.56 -5.07 -11.21
CA VAL A 120 0.28 -4.69 -10.60
C VAL A 120 -0.12 -5.68 -9.51
N SER A 121 0.07 -6.99 -9.75
CA SER A 121 -0.20 -8.03 -8.75
C SER A 121 0.68 -7.86 -7.50
N ALA A 122 1.97 -7.60 -7.70
CA ALA A 122 2.89 -7.37 -6.60
C ALA A 122 2.50 -6.13 -5.78
N ALA A 123 2.12 -5.04 -6.46
CA ALA A 123 1.70 -3.81 -5.80
C ALA A 123 0.42 -4.00 -4.96
N VAL A 124 -0.56 -4.77 -5.45
CA VAL A 124 -1.78 -5.09 -4.66
C VAL A 124 -1.44 -5.93 -3.42
N ILE A 125 -0.55 -6.90 -3.55
CA ILE A 125 -0.10 -7.72 -2.41
C ILE A 125 0.71 -6.87 -1.42
N ASP A 126 1.56 -5.98 -1.92
CA ASP A 126 2.35 -5.03 -1.15
C ASP A 126 1.48 -4.15 -0.25
N ASP A 127 0.39 -3.58 -0.78
CA ASP A 127 -0.58 -2.79 -0.03
C ASP A 127 -1.18 -3.58 1.15
N VAL A 128 -1.55 -4.84 0.91
CA VAL A 128 -2.10 -5.71 1.97
C VAL A 128 -1.06 -5.99 3.05
N ILE A 129 0.17 -6.34 2.66
CA ILE A 129 1.27 -6.59 3.60
C ILE A 129 1.60 -5.30 4.37
N GLY A 130 1.64 -4.15 3.69
CA GLY A 130 1.91 -2.85 4.28
C GLY A 130 0.90 -2.48 5.37
N ILE A 131 -0.40 -2.68 5.14
CA ILE A 131 -1.45 -2.47 6.16
C ILE A 131 -1.25 -3.39 7.37
N ILE A 132 -0.94 -4.67 7.15
CA ILE A 132 -0.70 -5.62 8.22
C ILE A 132 0.52 -5.19 9.06
N VAL A 133 1.63 -4.86 8.41
CA VAL A 133 2.86 -4.40 9.07
C VAL A 133 2.59 -3.12 9.87
N LEU A 134 1.94 -2.13 9.26
CA LEU A 134 1.60 -0.86 9.92
C LEU A 134 0.76 -1.10 11.18
N THR A 135 -0.27 -1.93 11.09
CA THR A 135 -1.15 -2.22 12.22
C THR A 135 -0.43 -2.98 13.32
N CYS A 136 0.47 -3.92 12.95
CA CYS A 136 1.32 -4.62 13.93
C CYS A 136 2.25 -3.65 14.68
N VAL A 137 2.88 -2.71 13.96
CA VAL A 137 3.80 -1.73 14.53
C VAL A 137 3.06 -0.76 15.45
N LEU A 138 1.91 -0.25 15.02
CA LEU A 138 1.07 0.64 15.84
C LEU A 138 0.52 -0.07 17.08
N GLY A 139 0.00 -1.29 16.92
CA GLY A 139 -0.51 -2.09 18.02
C GLY A 139 0.56 -2.44 19.06
N ALA A 140 1.77 -2.76 18.62
CA ALA A 140 2.90 -3.03 19.51
C ALA A 140 3.40 -1.77 20.23
N SER A 141 3.29 -0.60 19.58
CA SER A 141 3.70 0.70 20.15
C SER A 141 2.72 1.23 21.20
N SER A 142 1.41 1.03 21.00
CA SER A 142 0.36 1.60 21.89
C SER A 142 0.01 0.71 23.09
N GLY A 143 0.46 -0.53 23.12
CA GLY A 143 0.11 -1.50 24.18
C GLY A 143 -1.38 -1.90 24.22
N GLU A 144 -2.22 -1.30 23.38
CA GLU A 144 -3.68 -1.53 23.28
C GLU A 144 -4.06 -2.25 21.98
N GLY A 145 -3.14 -3.03 21.40
CA GLY A 145 -3.37 -3.63 20.10
C GLY A 145 -4.59 -4.56 20.08
N THR A 146 -5.53 -4.27 19.20
CA THR A 146 -6.28 -5.36 18.57
C THR A 146 -5.22 -6.32 18.05
N GLY A 147 -5.05 -7.47 18.75
CA GLY A 147 -3.95 -8.37 18.46
C GLY A 147 -3.86 -8.67 16.95
N ILE A 148 -2.68 -8.99 16.47
CA ILE A 148 -2.40 -9.37 15.06
C ILE A 148 -3.54 -10.23 14.47
N GLY A 149 -4.15 -11.09 15.30
CA GLY A 149 -5.31 -11.88 14.95
C GLY A 149 -6.55 -11.07 14.54
N GLY A 150 -6.82 -9.95 15.20
CA GLY A 150 -7.95 -9.09 14.85
C GLY A 150 -7.79 -8.46 13.47
N VAL A 151 -6.59 -7.98 13.15
CA VAL A 151 -6.26 -7.40 11.83
C VAL A 151 -6.37 -8.45 10.73
N LEU A 152 -5.81 -9.63 10.96
CA LEU A 152 -5.90 -10.75 10.00
C LEU A 152 -7.34 -11.16 9.75
N VAL A 153 -8.18 -11.23 10.81
CA VAL A 153 -9.60 -11.56 10.68
C VAL A 153 -10.35 -10.48 9.89
N GLN A 154 -10.12 -9.19 10.19
CA GLN A 154 -10.75 -8.08 9.44
C GLN A 154 -10.36 -8.09 7.98
N THR A 155 -9.07 -8.29 7.69
CA THR A 155 -8.55 -8.38 6.31
C THR A 155 -9.16 -9.58 5.57
N ALA A 156 -9.20 -10.74 6.20
CA ALA A 156 -9.82 -11.94 5.63
C ALA A 156 -11.31 -11.75 5.37
N LEU A 157 -12.02 -11.13 6.30
CA LEU A 157 -13.45 -10.84 6.19
C LEU A 157 -13.73 -9.84 5.05
N PHE A 158 -12.88 -8.81 4.91
CA PHE A 158 -12.97 -7.87 3.80
C PHE A 158 -12.84 -8.59 2.45
N PHE A 159 -11.82 -9.44 2.27
CA PHE A 159 -11.65 -10.19 1.02
C PHE A 159 -12.81 -11.15 0.76
N LEU A 160 -13.31 -11.83 1.79
CA LEU A 160 -14.45 -12.74 1.66
C LEU A 160 -15.71 -12.00 1.18
N VAL A 161 -16.00 -10.85 1.78
CA VAL A 161 -17.14 -10.01 1.39
C VAL A 161 -16.94 -9.45 -0.02
N ALA A 162 -15.76 -8.93 -0.36
CA ALA A 162 -15.47 -8.37 -1.66
C ALA A 162 -15.58 -9.41 -2.78
N VAL A 163 -15.02 -10.61 -2.57
CA VAL A 163 -15.14 -11.73 -3.53
C VAL A 163 -16.58 -12.21 -3.63
N GLY A 164 -17.28 -12.34 -2.49
CA GLY A 164 -18.68 -12.76 -2.45
C GLY A 164 -19.61 -11.82 -3.23
N ILE A 165 -19.46 -10.51 -3.01
CA ILE A 165 -20.19 -9.48 -3.75
C ILE A 165 -19.83 -9.54 -5.24
N GLY A 166 -18.53 -9.62 -5.58
CA GLY A 166 -18.06 -9.72 -6.95
C GLY A 166 -18.63 -10.94 -7.69
N PHE A 167 -18.70 -12.09 -7.00
CA PHE A 167 -19.30 -13.31 -7.55
C PHE A 167 -20.79 -13.16 -7.82
N VAL A 168 -21.54 -12.54 -6.91
CA VAL A 168 -22.99 -12.27 -7.08
C VAL A 168 -23.22 -11.40 -8.31
N PHE A 169 -22.46 -10.31 -8.46
CA PHE A 169 -22.58 -9.44 -9.64
C PHE A 169 -22.09 -10.07 -10.95
N HIS A 170 -21.22 -11.07 -10.88
CA HIS A 170 -20.79 -11.81 -12.08
C HIS A 170 -21.84 -12.82 -12.55
N CYS A 171 -22.63 -13.37 -11.62
CA CYS A 171 -23.67 -14.36 -11.92
C CYS A 171 -25.05 -13.72 -12.21
N ALA A 172 -25.25 -12.45 -11.96
CA ALA A 172 -26.46 -11.68 -12.25
C ALA A 172 -26.38 -11.03 -13.63
#